data_08b4b2f0a6686a86e83856e1364f8b69
#
_entry.id   08b4b2f0a6686a86e83856e1364f8b69
#
_cell.length_a   1.000
_cell.length_b   1.000
_cell.length_c   1.000
_cell.angle_alpha   90.00
_cell.angle_beta   90.00
_cell.angle_gamma   90.00
#
_symmetry.space_group_name_H-M   'P 1'
#
loop_
_entity.id
_entity.type
_entity.pdbx_description
1 polymer ?
#
loop_
_entity_poly.entity_id
_entity_poly.type
_entity_poly.pdbx_seq_one_letter_code
_entity_poly.pdbx_strand_id
1 'polypeptide(L)'
;LGIDRSKVLHSAQLFASKGQFDAAISEWKKLSAESPGDGSIHNSIGELHLKRNSTADAVASFIQAANAFRAEGATLKAIATFKKVLKLDPSRYDMYRFLGDLNAERGLLS
;
A
#
# COMPACT_ATOMS: atom_id res chain seq x y z
N LEU A 1 -25.72 -2.25 -4.44
CA LEU A 1 -25.24 -0.95 -4.76
C LEU A 1 -23.75 -0.74 -4.59
N GLY A 2 -23.01 -1.75 -4.20
CA GLY A 2 -21.57 -1.73 -4.24
C GLY A 2 -21.05 -2.12 -5.63
N ILE A 3 -19.74 -2.07 -5.79
CA ILE A 3 -19.09 -2.57 -6.99
C ILE A 3 -18.97 -4.09 -6.90
N ASP A 4 -18.89 -4.74 -8.04
CA ASP A 4 -18.54 -6.16 -8.10
C ASP A 4 -17.02 -6.28 -7.94
N ARG A 5 -16.56 -6.62 -6.72
CA ARG A 5 -15.14 -6.71 -6.41
C ARG A 5 -14.38 -7.66 -7.32
N SER A 6 -14.98 -8.81 -7.64
CA SER A 6 -14.34 -9.80 -8.51
C SER A 6 -14.09 -9.28 -9.90
N LYS A 7 -15.07 -8.57 -10.46
CA LYS A 7 -14.92 -7.95 -11.80
C LYS A 7 -13.88 -6.84 -11.80
N VAL A 8 -13.90 -5.98 -10.79
CA VAL A 8 -12.92 -4.89 -10.67
C VAL A 8 -11.51 -5.45 -10.52
N LEU A 9 -11.34 -6.44 -9.66
CA LEU A 9 -10.04 -7.09 -9.45
C LEU A 9 -9.54 -7.75 -10.73
N HIS A 10 -10.41 -8.44 -11.45
CA HIS A 10 -10.08 -9.07 -12.73
C HIS A 10 -9.64 -8.02 -13.77
N SER A 11 -10.39 -6.92 -13.89
CA SER A 11 -10.05 -5.81 -14.78
C SER A 11 -8.70 -5.19 -14.43
N ALA A 12 -8.45 -4.96 -13.13
CA ALA A 12 -7.19 -4.41 -12.66
C ALA A 12 -6.00 -5.32 -13.05
N GLN A 13 -6.14 -6.62 -12.84
CA GLN A 13 -5.11 -7.59 -13.18
C GLN A 13 -4.86 -7.65 -14.69
N LEU A 14 -5.93 -7.59 -15.47
CA LEU A 14 -5.85 -7.64 -16.93
C LEU A 14 -5.13 -6.40 -17.47
N PHE A 15 -5.49 -5.20 -17.00
CA PHE A 15 -4.81 -3.97 -17.40
C PHE A 15 -3.32 -4.02 -17.01
N ALA A 16 -3.01 -4.47 -15.81
CA ALA A 16 -1.61 -4.58 -15.35
C ALA A 16 -0.81 -5.53 -16.24
N SER A 17 -1.39 -6.67 -16.62
CA SER A 17 -0.74 -7.66 -17.48
C SER A 17 -0.41 -7.09 -18.86
N LYS A 18 -1.16 -6.10 -19.31
CA LYS A 18 -0.95 -5.42 -20.60
C LYS A 18 -0.05 -4.19 -20.48
N GLY A 19 0.49 -3.92 -19.29
CA GLY A 19 1.30 -2.73 -19.05
C GLY A 19 0.51 -1.43 -18.96
N GLN A 20 -0.83 -1.52 -18.88
CA GLN A 20 -1.72 -0.36 -18.77
C GLN A 20 -1.89 0.00 -17.29
N PHE A 21 -0.83 0.52 -16.69
CA PHE A 21 -0.76 0.72 -15.24
C PHE A 21 -1.72 1.77 -14.73
N ASP A 22 -1.93 2.86 -15.46
CA ASP A 22 -2.89 3.91 -15.06
C ASP A 22 -4.32 3.37 -15.00
N ALA A 23 -4.70 2.56 -15.99
CA ALA A 23 -6.02 1.92 -16.00
C ALA A 23 -6.17 0.93 -14.83
N ALA A 24 -5.12 0.15 -14.57
CA ALA A 24 -5.11 -0.79 -13.44
C ALA A 24 -5.26 -0.04 -12.11
N ILE A 25 -4.54 1.06 -11.93
CA ILE A 25 -4.63 1.90 -10.72
C ILE A 25 -6.04 2.44 -10.56
N SER A 26 -6.67 2.90 -11.64
CA SER A 26 -8.06 3.39 -11.59
C SER A 26 -9.02 2.33 -11.08
N GLU A 27 -8.85 1.08 -11.51
CA GLU A 27 -9.65 -0.03 -11.02
C GLU A 27 -9.41 -0.29 -9.52
N TRP A 28 -8.15 -0.34 -9.10
CA TRP A 28 -7.81 -0.51 -7.68
C TRP A 28 -8.36 0.62 -6.81
N LYS A 29 -8.41 1.86 -7.32
CA LYS A 29 -9.00 2.99 -6.59
C LYS A 29 -10.48 2.81 -6.32
N LYS A 30 -11.21 2.12 -7.17
CA LYS A 30 -12.62 1.77 -6.91
C LYS A 30 -12.72 0.89 -5.65
N LEU A 31 -11.82 -0.08 -5.51
CA LEU A 31 -11.75 -0.95 -4.33
C LEU A 31 -11.33 -0.15 -3.09
N SER A 32 -10.36 0.73 -3.23
CA SER A 32 -9.91 1.61 -2.15
C SER A 32 -11.03 2.53 -1.64
N ALA A 33 -11.87 3.03 -2.53
CA ALA A 33 -13.01 3.88 -2.15
C ALA A 33 -14.00 3.12 -1.27
N GLU A 34 -14.23 1.83 -1.52
CA GLU A 34 -15.10 1.00 -0.69
C GLU A 34 -14.43 0.52 0.60
N SER A 35 -13.12 0.30 0.56
CA SER A 35 -12.36 -0.25 1.68
C SER A 35 -11.09 0.57 1.92
N PRO A 36 -11.24 1.83 2.37
CA PRO A 36 -10.09 2.74 2.50
C PRO A 36 -9.07 2.31 3.57
N GLY A 37 -9.48 1.46 4.51
CA GLY A 37 -8.60 0.90 5.53
C GLY A 37 -7.92 -0.40 5.14
N ASP A 38 -8.06 -0.87 3.91
CA ASP A 38 -7.44 -2.12 3.47
C ASP A 38 -6.01 -1.86 2.98
N GLY A 39 -5.04 -2.23 3.81
CA GLY A 39 -3.63 -2.03 3.50
C GLY A 39 -3.16 -2.74 2.23
N SER A 40 -3.73 -3.90 1.94
CA SER A 40 -3.36 -4.67 0.74
C SER A 40 -3.71 -3.94 -0.55
N ILE A 41 -4.83 -3.22 -0.56
CA ILE A 41 -5.25 -2.43 -1.72
C ILE A 41 -4.25 -1.29 -1.96
N HIS A 42 -3.93 -0.53 -0.92
CA HIS A 42 -2.95 0.57 -1.02
C HIS A 42 -1.57 0.06 -1.45
N ASN A 43 -1.17 -1.11 -0.96
CA ASN A 43 0.08 -1.74 -1.35
C ASN A 43 0.10 -2.09 -2.84
N SER A 44 -1.01 -2.63 -3.35
CA SER A 44 -1.14 -2.96 -4.79
C SER A 44 -1.05 -1.70 -5.66
N ILE A 45 -1.68 -0.61 -5.25
CA ILE A 45 -1.59 0.68 -5.95
C ILE A 45 -0.14 1.18 -5.95
N GLY A 46 0.55 1.08 -4.81
CA GLY A 46 1.97 1.46 -4.71
C GLY A 46 2.86 0.67 -5.66
N GLU A 47 2.66 -0.64 -5.76
CA GLU A 47 3.43 -1.49 -6.67
C GLU A 47 3.21 -1.08 -8.14
N LEU A 48 1.99 -0.72 -8.51
CA LEU A 48 1.69 -0.25 -9.86
C LEU A 48 2.34 1.10 -10.15
N HIS A 49 2.37 2.01 -9.17
CA HIS A 49 3.09 3.26 -9.31
C HIS A 49 4.59 3.04 -9.55
N LEU A 50 5.18 2.06 -8.87
CA LEU A 50 6.59 1.70 -9.11
C LEU A 50 6.79 1.21 -10.55
N LYS A 51 5.89 0.37 -11.04
CA LYS A 51 5.97 -0.17 -12.40
C LYS A 51 5.88 0.92 -13.47
N ARG A 52 5.15 2.00 -13.19
CA ARG A 52 5.06 3.15 -14.10
C ARG A 52 6.11 4.24 -13.79
N ASN A 53 7.11 3.91 -12.98
CA ASN A 53 8.21 4.80 -12.60
C ASN A 53 7.78 6.08 -11.86
N SER A 54 6.68 6.01 -11.12
CA SER A 54 6.17 7.11 -10.31
C SER A 54 6.51 6.89 -8.85
N THR A 55 7.78 7.06 -8.50
CA THR A 55 8.30 6.76 -7.16
C THR A 55 7.60 7.57 -6.06
N ALA A 56 7.37 8.86 -6.27
CA ALA A 56 6.70 9.71 -5.28
C ALA A 56 5.29 9.22 -4.98
N ASP A 57 4.53 8.85 -6.01
CA ASP A 57 3.17 8.31 -5.85
C ASP A 57 3.20 6.95 -5.17
N ALA A 58 4.20 6.12 -5.49
CA ALA A 58 4.38 4.82 -4.85
C ALA A 58 4.64 5.00 -3.35
N VAL A 59 5.52 5.91 -2.98
CA VAL A 59 5.82 6.21 -1.57
C VAL A 59 4.55 6.62 -0.82
N ALA A 60 3.76 7.52 -1.40
CA ALA A 60 2.50 7.97 -0.78
C ALA A 60 1.54 6.79 -0.56
N SER A 61 1.39 5.90 -1.55
CA SER A 61 0.53 4.73 -1.44
C SER A 61 1.03 3.73 -0.40
N PHE A 62 2.34 3.49 -0.35
CA PHE A 62 2.91 2.58 0.65
C PHE A 62 2.79 3.14 2.07
N ILE A 63 2.86 4.45 2.27
CA ILE A 63 2.60 5.06 3.58
C ILE A 63 1.15 4.81 3.99
N GLN A 64 0.19 4.98 3.08
CA GLN A 64 -1.21 4.65 3.35
C GLN A 64 -1.38 3.17 3.70
N ALA A 65 -0.70 2.29 2.96
CA ALA A 65 -0.73 0.85 3.22
C ALA A 65 -0.20 0.52 4.61
N ALA A 66 0.95 1.09 4.97
CA ALA A 66 1.58 0.84 6.26
C ALA A 66 0.72 1.31 7.42
N ASN A 67 0.12 2.49 7.30
CA ASN A 67 -0.81 3.02 8.31
C ASN A 67 -2.06 2.14 8.44
N ALA A 68 -2.59 1.65 7.32
CA ALA A 68 -3.73 0.74 7.33
C ALA A 68 -3.38 -0.60 7.99
N PHE A 69 -2.24 -1.18 7.66
CA PHE A 69 -1.77 -2.42 8.31
C PHE A 69 -1.60 -2.22 9.82
N ARG A 70 -1.05 -1.09 10.24
CA ARG A 70 -0.92 -0.78 11.66
C ARG A 70 -2.28 -0.71 12.34
N ALA A 71 -3.24 -0.02 11.74
CA ALA A 71 -4.60 0.10 12.26
C ALA A 71 -5.33 -1.24 12.36
N GLU A 72 -5.04 -2.16 11.44
CA GLU A 72 -5.57 -3.53 11.46
C GLU A 72 -4.90 -4.43 12.52
N GLY A 73 -3.84 -3.96 13.15
CA GLY A 73 -3.02 -4.78 14.06
C GLY A 73 -2.03 -5.70 13.34
N ALA A 74 -1.85 -5.52 12.03
CA ALA A 74 -0.91 -6.30 11.22
C ALA A 74 0.51 -5.68 11.32
N THR A 75 1.08 -5.74 12.52
CA THR A 75 2.33 -5.04 12.85
C THR A 75 3.50 -5.41 11.96
N LEU A 76 3.68 -6.70 11.67
CA LEU A 76 4.78 -7.13 10.80
C LEU A 76 4.65 -6.61 9.38
N LYS A 77 3.43 -6.59 8.84
CA LYS A 77 3.17 -6.03 7.51
C LYS A 77 3.41 -4.52 7.49
N ALA A 78 3.02 -3.83 8.56
CA ALA A 78 3.27 -2.39 8.70
C ALA A 78 4.77 -2.10 8.72
N ILE A 79 5.54 -2.84 9.50
CA ILE A 79 7.01 -2.69 9.57
C ILE A 79 7.63 -2.91 8.18
N ALA A 80 7.28 -4.00 7.51
CA ALA A 80 7.81 -4.31 6.19
C ALA A 80 7.52 -3.21 5.18
N THR A 81 6.31 -2.65 5.24
CA THR A 81 5.88 -1.59 4.32
C THR A 81 6.58 -0.27 4.62
N PHE A 82 6.74 0.12 5.88
CA PHE A 82 7.54 1.30 6.24
C PHE A 82 8.99 1.17 5.81
N LYS A 83 9.58 -0.02 5.94
CA LYS A 83 10.95 -0.27 5.44
C LYS A 83 11.03 -0.09 3.91
N LYS A 84 9.99 -0.53 3.21
CA LYS A 84 9.89 -0.30 1.76
C LYS A 84 9.88 1.19 1.42
N VAL A 85 9.14 1.99 2.18
CA VAL A 85 9.11 3.45 2.02
C VAL A 85 10.51 4.04 2.19
N LEU A 86 11.22 3.65 3.24
CA LEU A 86 12.58 4.15 3.51
C LEU A 86 13.59 3.73 2.46
N LYS A 87 13.41 2.56 1.86
CA LYS A 87 14.25 2.10 0.76
C LYS A 87 14.05 2.96 -0.49
N LEU A 88 12.81 3.40 -0.74
CA LEU A 88 12.47 4.23 -1.89
C LEU A 88 12.81 5.70 -1.67
N ASP A 89 12.67 6.18 -0.44
CA ASP A 89 12.93 7.56 -0.05
C ASP A 89 13.61 7.59 1.32
N PRO A 90 14.95 7.48 1.35
CA PRO A 90 15.70 7.48 2.61
C PRO A 90 15.61 8.78 3.40
N SER A 91 15.14 9.87 2.78
CA SER A 91 15.01 11.16 3.44
C SER A 91 13.77 11.27 4.35
N ARG A 92 12.91 10.26 4.36
CA ARG A 92 11.71 10.24 5.19
C ARG A 92 12.07 9.89 6.63
N TYR A 93 12.74 10.82 7.32
CA TYR A 93 13.17 10.65 8.71
C TYR A 93 12.02 10.41 9.67
N ASP A 94 10.85 10.96 9.39
CA ASP A 94 9.62 10.74 10.15
C ASP A 94 9.24 9.24 10.24
N MET A 95 9.57 8.46 9.21
CA MET A 95 9.25 7.04 9.16
C MET A 95 10.10 6.20 10.12
N TYR A 96 11.31 6.66 10.45
CA TYR A 96 12.16 5.95 11.42
C TYR A 96 11.53 5.90 12.81
N ARG A 97 10.87 6.98 13.20
CA ARG A 97 10.14 7.03 14.47
C ARG A 97 9.00 6.01 14.47
N PHE A 98 8.22 5.96 13.40
CA PHE A 98 7.14 4.98 13.29
C PHE A 98 7.66 3.55 13.36
N LEU A 99 8.80 3.26 12.72
CA LEU A 99 9.42 1.95 12.80
C LEU A 99 9.85 1.61 14.22
N GLY A 100 10.43 2.57 14.94
CA GLY A 100 10.81 2.39 16.34
C GLY A 100 9.61 2.04 17.20
N ASP A 101 8.52 2.79 17.05
CA ASP A 101 7.27 2.57 17.79
C ASP A 101 6.70 1.18 17.49
N LEU A 102 6.65 0.79 16.21
CA LEU A 102 6.12 -0.51 15.80
C LEU A 102 6.98 -1.67 16.32
N ASN A 103 8.29 -1.53 16.31
CA ASN A 103 9.18 -2.54 16.86
C ASN A 103 9.00 -2.69 18.36
N ALA A 104 8.78 -1.58 19.07
CA ALA A 104 8.48 -1.61 20.50
C ALA A 104 7.14 -2.31 20.78
N GLU A 105 6.10 -2.00 20.01
CA GLU A 105 4.80 -2.67 20.10
C GLU A 105 4.94 -4.18 19.93
N ARG A 106 5.71 -4.59 18.92
CA ARG A 106 5.98 -6.00 18.64
C ARG A 106 6.72 -6.68 19.80
N GLY A 107 7.70 -6.00 20.38
CA GLY A 107 8.45 -6.50 21.53
C GLY A 107 7.58 -6.72 22.75
N LEU A 108 6.59 -5.86 22.96
CA LEU A 108 5.64 -5.99 24.06
C LEU A 108 4.69 -7.16 23.87
N LEU A 109 4.41 -7.56 22.63
CA LEU A 109 3.51 -8.64 22.31
C LEU A 109 4.20 -10.02 22.31
N SER A 110 5.52 -10.03 22.22
CA SER A 110 6.29 -11.27 22.25
C SER A 110 6.82 -11.56 23.67
#